data_61b7b7d10c754bfff93c35cf0d43b638
#
_entry.id   61b7b7d10c754bfff93c35cf0d43b638
#
_cell.length_a   1.000
_cell.length_b   1.000
_cell.length_c   1.000
_cell.angle_alpha   90.00
_cell.angle_beta   90.00
_cell.angle_gamma   90.00
#
_symmetry.space_group_name_H-M   'P 1'
#
loop_
_entity.id
_entity.type
_entity.pdbx_description
1 polymer ?
#
loop_
_entity_poly.entity_id
_entity_poly.type
_entity_poly.pdbx_seq_one_letter_code
_entity_poly.pdbx_strand_id
1 'polypeptide(L)'
;SMKEWALYYASLGLAVFPVKPHGKAPLTEHGCKDASWEEAQIERWWARWPSAGIGIATGEASGGLLVIDLDVDEEKGVDGRETLRRWETEHGPLPGDTWLSITGRGGYHYFYRVNRETKNRAGLYEGVDIRGDGGYIVAPPSIHQNGRAYEWEQGPEDVPLAEADGN
;
A
#
# COMPACT_ATOMS: atom_id res chain seq x y z
N SER A 1 -6.88 -11.00 13.53
CA SER A 1 -5.97 -11.88 12.81
C SER A 1 -5.66 -11.32 11.42
N MET A 2 -4.58 -11.78 10.83
CA MET A 2 -4.22 -11.38 9.45
C MET A 2 -5.32 -11.74 8.47
N LYS A 3 -5.89 -12.92 8.60
CA LYS A 3 -6.97 -13.36 7.71
C LYS A 3 -8.17 -12.41 7.75
N GLU A 4 -8.56 -12.00 8.95
CA GLU A 4 -9.70 -11.10 9.09
C GLU A 4 -9.44 -9.75 8.42
N TRP A 5 -8.24 -9.23 8.55
CA TRP A 5 -7.86 -7.98 7.87
C TRP A 5 -7.82 -8.16 6.35
N ALA A 6 -7.28 -9.29 5.87
CA ALA A 6 -7.27 -9.56 4.43
C ALA A 6 -8.69 -9.62 3.86
N LEU A 7 -9.60 -10.29 4.56
CA LEU A 7 -11.01 -10.36 4.17
C LEU A 7 -11.67 -8.98 4.18
N TYR A 8 -11.33 -8.17 5.18
CA TYR A 8 -11.83 -6.80 5.26
C TYR A 8 -11.39 -5.97 4.05
N TYR A 9 -10.11 -6.02 3.71
CA TYR A 9 -9.59 -5.30 2.54
C TYR A 9 -10.27 -5.76 1.26
N ALA A 10 -10.46 -7.06 1.10
CA ALA A 10 -11.16 -7.61 -0.06
C ALA A 10 -12.59 -7.09 -0.15
N SER A 11 -13.27 -6.91 0.99
CA SER A 11 -14.61 -6.35 1.03
C SER A 11 -14.68 -4.91 0.55
N LEU A 12 -13.55 -4.22 0.58
CA LEU A 12 -13.43 -2.84 0.08
C LEU A 12 -13.06 -2.79 -1.41
N GLY A 13 -12.94 -3.94 -2.06
CA GLY A 13 -12.57 -4.01 -3.47
C GLY A 13 -11.07 -4.04 -3.72
N LEU A 14 -10.28 -4.34 -2.69
CA LEU A 14 -8.82 -4.41 -2.81
C LEU A 14 -8.41 -5.86 -3.05
N ALA A 15 -7.53 -6.07 -4.03
CA ALA A 15 -7.00 -7.40 -4.34
C ALA A 15 -5.81 -7.68 -3.44
N VAL A 16 -5.90 -8.73 -2.63
CA VAL A 16 -4.90 -9.08 -1.63
C VAL A 16 -4.17 -10.37 -1.97
N PHE A 17 -2.99 -10.56 -1.40
CA PHE A 17 -2.21 -11.79 -1.52
C PHE A 17 -1.28 -11.91 -0.31
N PRO A 18 -0.85 -13.14 0.03
CA PRO A 18 0.03 -13.32 1.18
C PRO A 18 1.48 -12.97 0.83
N VAL A 19 2.15 -12.32 1.77
CA VAL A 19 3.58 -12.07 1.69
C VAL A 19 4.29 -12.75 2.85
N LYS A 20 5.59 -12.96 2.73
CA LYS A 20 6.40 -13.59 3.78
C LYS A 20 6.20 -12.88 5.11
N PRO A 21 6.05 -13.62 6.22
CA PRO A 21 6.05 -13.00 7.54
C PRO A 21 7.32 -12.19 7.74
N HIS A 22 7.19 -10.99 8.30
CA HIS A 22 8.32 -10.07 8.52
C HIS A 22 9.07 -9.71 7.22
N GLY A 23 8.36 -9.69 6.10
CA GLY A 23 8.99 -9.40 4.82
C GLY A 23 8.02 -8.82 3.82
N LYS A 24 8.45 -8.74 2.57
CA LYS A 24 7.66 -8.17 1.47
C LYS A 24 7.48 -9.14 0.32
N ALA A 25 8.26 -10.22 0.29
CA ALA A 25 8.25 -11.13 -0.84
C ALA A 25 6.91 -11.89 -0.91
N PRO A 26 6.26 -11.92 -2.09
CA PRO A 26 5.04 -12.71 -2.25
C PRO A 26 5.26 -14.19 -2.01
N LEU A 27 4.24 -14.84 -1.42
CA LEU A 27 4.23 -16.29 -1.25
C LEU A 27 3.52 -16.97 -2.42
N THR A 28 2.88 -16.20 -3.27
CA THR A 28 2.18 -16.70 -4.45
C THR A 28 3.14 -16.98 -5.61
N GLU A 29 2.76 -17.88 -6.50
CA GLU A 29 3.58 -18.28 -7.63
C GLU A 29 3.92 -17.12 -8.57
N HIS A 30 2.95 -16.26 -8.85
CA HIS A 30 3.11 -15.14 -9.80
C HIS A 30 3.09 -13.78 -9.09
N GLY A 31 3.44 -13.74 -7.82
CA GLY A 31 3.52 -12.48 -7.08
C GLY A 31 2.17 -11.79 -6.97
N CYS A 32 2.18 -10.48 -7.11
CA CYS A 32 0.94 -9.69 -6.98
C CYS A 32 -0.05 -9.90 -8.11
N LYS A 33 0.36 -10.58 -9.18
CA LYS A 33 -0.56 -10.95 -10.27
C LYS A 33 -1.61 -11.95 -9.81
N ASP A 34 -1.30 -12.71 -8.75
CA ASP A 34 -2.23 -13.67 -8.18
C ASP A 34 -3.19 -13.05 -7.16
N ALA A 35 -3.08 -11.77 -6.90
CA ALA A 35 -3.93 -11.08 -5.93
C ALA A 35 -5.42 -11.28 -6.23
N SER A 36 -6.21 -11.42 -5.19
CA SER A 36 -7.63 -11.75 -5.31
C SER A 36 -8.45 -11.08 -4.22
N TRP A 37 -9.72 -10.81 -4.51
CA TRP A 37 -10.70 -10.40 -3.51
C TRP A 37 -11.71 -11.51 -3.24
N GLU A 38 -11.46 -12.72 -3.75
CA GLU A 38 -12.33 -13.86 -3.51
C GLU A 38 -12.10 -14.45 -2.12
N GLU A 39 -13.18 -14.47 -1.33
CA GLU A 39 -13.13 -14.94 0.05
C GLU A 39 -12.55 -16.35 0.18
N ALA A 40 -12.99 -17.27 -0.68
CA ALA A 40 -12.50 -18.66 -0.65
C ALA A 40 -10.99 -18.75 -0.86
N GLN A 41 -10.44 -17.94 -1.78
CA GLN A 41 -9.01 -17.94 -2.03
C GLN A 41 -8.25 -17.38 -0.84
N ILE A 42 -8.74 -16.33 -0.23
CA ILE A 42 -8.13 -15.70 0.94
C ILE A 42 -8.13 -16.68 2.11
N GLU A 43 -9.24 -17.39 2.32
CA GLU A 43 -9.34 -18.41 3.35
C GLU A 43 -8.27 -19.50 3.15
N ARG A 44 -8.09 -19.97 1.91
CA ARG A 44 -7.07 -20.99 1.61
C ARG A 44 -5.65 -20.49 1.88
N TRP A 45 -5.35 -19.26 1.47
CA TRP A 45 -4.01 -18.71 1.66
C TRP A 45 -3.64 -18.61 3.13
N TRP A 46 -4.52 -18.05 3.96
CA TRP A 46 -4.21 -17.87 5.37
C TRP A 46 -4.38 -19.13 6.20
N ALA A 47 -5.10 -20.12 5.70
CA ALA A 47 -5.08 -21.46 6.29
C ALA A 47 -3.70 -22.10 6.12
N ARG A 48 -3.09 -21.92 4.95
CA ARG A 48 -1.75 -22.43 4.64
C ARG A 48 -0.65 -21.62 5.33
N TRP A 49 -0.78 -20.33 5.33
CA TRP A 49 0.21 -19.41 5.92
C TRP A 49 -0.43 -18.46 6.93
N PRO A 50 -0.74 -18.95 8.13
CA PRO A 50 -1.46 -18.11 9.13
C PRO A 50 -0.73 -16.84 9.54
N SER A 51 0.61 -16.86 9.48
CA SER A 51 1.42 -15.72 9.88
C SER A 51 1.82 -14.81 8.73
N ALA A 52 1.36 -15.10 7.52
CA ALA A 52 1.71 -14.29 6.35
C ALA A 52 1.21 -12.85 6.52
N GLY A 53 2.02 -11.90 6.04
CA GLY A 53 1.58 -10.52 5.93
C GLY A 53 0.64 -10.35 4.74
N ILE A 54 0.11 -9.15 4.58
CA ILE A 54 -0.88 -8.85 3.56
C ILE A 54 -0.28 -7.89 2.53
N GLY A 55 -0.20 -8.33 1.29
CA GLY A 55 0.09 -7.46 0.15
C GLY A 55 -1.23 -7.01 -0.47
N ILE A 56 -1.26 -5.78 -0.94
CA ILE A 56 -2.39 -5.25 -1.71
C ILE A 56 -1.84 -4.85 -3.08
N ALA A 57 -2.39 -5.45 -4.14
CA ALA A 57 -2.01 -5.07 -5.50
C ALA A 57 -2.57 -3.68 -5.81
N THR A 58 -1.74 -2.82 -6.37
CA THR A 58 -2.13 -1.45 -6.71
C THR A 58 -2.61 -1.37 -8.16
N GLY A 59 -3.10 -0.20 -8.54
CA GLY A 59 -3.58 0.06 -9.88
C GLY A 59 -4.91 -0.58 -10.19
N GLU A 60 -5.06 -1.02 -11.42
CA GLU A 60 -6.30 -1.59 -11.95
C GLU A 60 -6.81 -2.77 -11.12
N ALA A 61 -5.91 -3.61 -10.61
CA ALA A 61 -6.28 -4.78 -9.81
C ALA A 61 -7.14 -4.43 -8.60
N SER A 62 -6.97 -3.23 -8.03
CA SER A 62 -7.73 -2.75 -6.88
C SER A 62 -8.55 -1.50 -7.22
N GLY A 63 -9.12 -1.47 -8.44
CA GLY A 63 -10.06 -0.42 -8.82
C GLY A 63 -9.46 0.96 -9.01
N GLY A 64 -8.18 1.04 -9.38
CA GLY A 64 -7.50 2.31 -9.59
C GLY A 64 -6.78 2.81 -8.34
N LEU A 65 -6.36 1.90 -7.48
CA LEU A 65 -5.61 2.26 -6.28
C LEU A 65 -4.22 2.80 -6.63
N LEU A 66 -3.96 4.03 -6.21
CA LEU A 66 -2.66 4.67 -6.34
C LEU A 66 -2.07 4.83 -4.95
N VAL A 67 -0.83 4.41 -4.75
CA VAL A 67 -0.14 4.61 -3.48
C VAL A 67 1.12 5.43 -3.70
N ILE A 68 1.25 6.49 -2.92
CA ILE A 68 2.47 7.29 -2.88
C ILE A 68 3.26 6.78 -1.69
N ASP A 69 4.42 6.21 -1.98
CA ASP A 69 5.30 5.60 -1.00
C ASP A 69 6.42 6.60 -0.66
N LEU A 70 6.37 7.13 0.55
CA LEU A 70 7.34 8.13 1.03
C LEU A 70 8.35 7.46 1.94
N ASP A 71 9.61 7.50 1.53
CA ASP A 71 10.73 6.98 2.30
C ASP A 71 11.31 8.08 3.18
N VAL A 72 11.63 7.74 4.42
CA VAL A 72 12.29 8.64 5.37
C VAL A 72 13.52 7.92 5.90
N ASP A 73 14.68 8.42 5.56
CA ASP A 73 15.97 7.83 5.96
C ASP A 73 16.90 8.95 6.42
N GLU A 74 16.99 9.13 7.74
CA GLU A 74 17.78 10.19 8.33
C GLU A 74 19.28 10.06 8.03
N GLU A 75 19.79 8.82 7.98
CA GLU A 75 21.19 8.57 7.70
C GLU A 75 21.59 9.03 6.30
N LYS A 76 20.69 8.86 5.33
CA LYS A 76 20.92 9.27 3.94
C LYS A 76 20.44 10.68 3.67
N GLY A 77 19.83 11.33 4.65
CA GLY A 77 19.26 12.66 4.46
C GLY A 77 18.06 12.67 3.52
N VAL A 78 17.35 11.55 3.42
CA VAL A 78 16.18 11.42 2.55
C VAL A 78 14.91 11.59 3.36
N ASP A 79 14.04 12.49 2.92
CA ASP A 79 12.71 12.67 3.50
C ASP A 79 11.69 12.91 2.38
N GLY A 80 10.98 11.85 2.02
CA GLY A 80 9.98 11.89 0.96
C GLY A 80 8.84 12.87 1.26
N ARG A 81 8.56 13.14 2.55
CA ARG A 81 7.53 14.11 2.93
C ARG A 81 7.91 15.53 2.49
N GLU A 82 9.17 15.89 2.65
CA GLU A 82 9.70 17.16 2.19
C GLU A 82 9.59 17.29 0.66
N THR A 83 9.97 16.20 -0.03
CA THR A 83 9.90 16.14 -1.49
C THR A 83 8.48 16.34 -1.98
N LEU A 84 7.51 15.63 -1.35
CA LEU A 84 6.10 15.74 -1.70
C LEU A 84 5.58 17.15 -1.45
N ARG A 85 5.97 17.76 -0.33
CA ARG A 85 5.56 19.12 0.04
C ARG A 85 6.03 20.13 -1.02
N ARG A 86 7.26 20.00 -1.50
CA ARG A 86 7.78 20.86 -2.57
C ARG A 86 6.99 20.67 -3.86
N TRP A 87 6.68 19.42 -4.21
CA TRP A 87 5.86 19.12 -5.38
C TRP A 87 4.48 19.78 -5.27
N GLU A 88 3.87 19.69 -4.10
CA GLU A 88 2.54 20.26 -3.86
C GLU A 88 2.56 21.79 -3.94
N THR A 89 3.68 22.41 -3.57
CA THR A 89 3.83 23.85 -3.69
C THR A 89 3.74 24.31 -5.15
N GLU A 90 4.26 23.51 -6.06
CA GLU A 90 4.24 23.81 -7.49
C GLU A 90 2.95 23.38 -8.19
N HIS A 91 2.35 22.29 -7.76
CA HIS A 91 1.24 21.64 -8.47
C HIS A 91 -0.09 21.69 -7.73
N GLY A 92 -0.10 22.19 -6.52
CA GLY A 92 -1.29 22.18 -5.67
C GLY A 92 -1.32 20.95 -4.76
N PRO A 93 -2.02 21.07 -3.61
CA PRO A 93 -2.06 19.99 -2.64
C PRO A 93 -2.90 18.81 -3.10
N LEU A 94 -2.44 17.61 -2.74
CA LEU A 94 -3.25 16.41 -2.87
C LEU A 94 -4.24 16.36 -1.70
N PRO A 95 -5.37 15.66 -1.84
CA PRO A 95 -6.31 15.53 -0.72
C PRO A 95 -5.61 14.96 0.52
N GLY A 96 -5.79 15.62 1.67
CA GLY A 96 -5.17 15.20 2.92
C GLY A 96 -6.00 14.18 3.69
N ASP A 97 -7.33 14.22 3.52
CA ASP A 97 -8.24 13.29 4.18
C ASP A 97 -8.37 12.03 3.34
N THR A 98 -7.41 11.15 3.48
CA THR A 98 -7.40 9.87 2.78
C THR A 98 -6.68 8.84 3.65
N TRP A 99 -6.65 7.60 3.20
CA TRP A 99 -5.94 6.56 3.93
C TRP A 99 -4.44 6.85 3.95
N LEU A 100 -3.88 6.73 5.14
CA LEU A 100 -2.46 6.95 5.38
C LEU A 100 -1.97 5.86 6.33
N SER A 101 -0.97 5.10 5.92
CA SER A 101 -0.33 4.14 6.81
C SER A 101 1.12 4.53 7.08
N ILE A 102 1.61 4.12 8.24
CA ILE A 102 3.01 4.28 8.62
C ILE A 102 3.66 2.92 8.37
N THR A 103 4.77 2.93 7.64
CA THR A 103 5.50 1.70 7.35
C THR A 103 6.41 1.33 8.52
N GLY A 104 6.85 0.08 8.57
CA GLY A 104 7.71 -0.39 9.64
C GLY A 104 9.02 0.38 9.79
N ARG A 105 9.48 1.02 8.71
CA ARG A 105 10.71 1.83 8.73
C ARG A 105 10.47 3.28 9.12
N GLY A 106 9.22 3.66 9.38
CA GLY A 106 8.87 5.05 9.68
C GLY A 106 8.59 5.90 8.44
N GLY A 107 8.45 5.29 7.29
CA GLY A 107 7.96 5.95 6.09
C GLY A 107 6.43 5.97 6.06
N TYR A 108 5.87 6.41 4.95
CA TYR A 108 4.42 6.59 4.84
C TYR A 108 3.89 6.10 3.52
N HIS A 109 2.67 5.58 3.54
CA HIS A 109 1.91 5.26 2.34
C HIS A 109 0.65 6.11 2.34
N TYR A 110 0.51 6.99 1.35
CA TYR A 110 -0.74 7.72 1.09
C TYR A 110 -1.48 6.99 -0.02
N PHE A 111 -2.76 6.73 0.20
CA PHE A 111 -3.59 5.96 -0.72
C PHE A 111 -4.61 6.87 -1.38
N TYR A 112 -4.78 6.71 -2.68
CA TYR A 112 -5.73 7.47 -3.48
C TYR A 112 -6.41 6.56 -4.49
N ARG A 113 -7.55 6.99 -4.99
CA ARG A 113 -8.18 6.37 -6.14
C ARG A 113 -8.02 7.29 -7.34
N VAL A 114 -7.62 6.71 -8.46
CA VAL A 114 -7.55 7.43 -9.73
C VAL A 114 -8.35 6.64 -10.77
N ASN A 115 -8.92 7.32 -11.76
CA ASN A 115 -9.70 6.67 -12.81
C ASN A 115 -8.96 6.65 -14.15
N ARG A 116 -7.66 6.40 -14.09
CA ARG A 116 -6.80 6.30 -15.26
C ARG A 116 -5.69 5.30 -15.00
N GLU A 117 -5.03 4.87 -16.08
CA GLU A 117 -3.84 4.05 -15.92
C GLU A 117 -2.77 4.84 -15.19
N THR A 118 -2.11 4.20 -14.24
CA THR A 118 -1.01 4.80 -13.50
C THR A 118 0.10 3.77 -13.41
N LYS A 119 1.23 4.12 -13.99
CA LYS A 119 2.39 3.21 -13.98
C LYS A 119 3.05 3.18 -12.62
N ASN A 120 3.54 2.00 -12.27
CA ASN A 120 4.37 1.83 -11.10
C ASN A 120 5.72 2.50 -11.38
N ARG A 121 6.16 3.41 -10.51
CA ARG A 121 7.42 4.14 -10.68
C ARG A 121 8.21 4.21 -9.40
N ALA A 122 9.37 3.54 -9.38
CA ALA A 122 10.32 3.64 -8.29
C ALA A 122 11.22 4.85 -8.55
N GLY A 123 11.51 5.59 -7.48
CA GLY A 123 12.46 6.72 -7.57
C GLY A 123 12.00 7.87 -8.45
N LEU A 124 10.69 8.12 -8.51
CA LEU A 124 10.15 9.22 -9.31
C LEU A 124 10.78 10.55 -8.91
N TYR A 125 10.87 10.77 -7.59
CA TYR A 125 11.61 11.86 -6.98
C TYR A 125 12.33 11.28 -5.77
N GLU A 126 13.24 12.03 -5.17
CA GLU A 126 13.99 11.58 -4.00
C GLU A 126 13.03 11.21 -2.86
N GLY A 127 13.08 9.95 -2.44
CA GLY A 127 12.25 9.44 -1.36
C GLY A 127 10.79 9.22 -1.73
N VAL A 128 10.44 9.26 -3.01
CA VAL A 128 9.04 9.13 -3.47
C VAL A 128 8.93 8.07 -4.57
N ASP A 129 8.18 7.03 -4.29
CA ASP A 129 7.81 6.03 -5.28
C ASP A 129 6.31 6.10 -5.51
N ILE A 130 5.88 5.75 -6.70
CA ILE A 130 4.47 5.60 -7.05
C ILE A 130 4.19 4.13 -7.29
N ARG A 131 3.21 3.58 -6.58
CA ARG A 131 2.74 2.22 -6.80
C ARG A 131 1.41 2.30 -7.54
N GLY A 132 1.42 1.80 -8.75
CA GLY A 132 0.27 1.79 -9.64
C GLY A 132 0.08 0.41 -10.27
N ASP A 133 -0.25 0.38 -11.56
CA ASP A 133 -0.49 -0.86 -12.28
C ASP A 133 0.72 -1.79 -12.23
N GLY A 134 0.48 -3.03 -11.82
CA GLY A 134 1.53 -4.04 -11.71
C GLY A 134 2.35 -3.97 -10.42
N GLY A 135 2.05 -3.01 -9.54
CA GLY A 135 2.75 -2.87 -8.26
C GLY A 135 1.95 -3.42 -7.09
N TYR A 136 2.52 -3.29 -5.90
CA TYR A 136 1.83 -3.67 -4.66
C TYR A 136 2.48 -2.96 -3.47
N ILE A 137 1.75 -2.94 -2.37
CA ILE A 137 2.27 -2.49 -1.08
C ILE A 137 1.98 -3.54 -0.02
N VAL A 138 2.70 -3.46 1.08
CA VAL A 138 2.41 -4.27 2.26
C VAL A 138 1.52 -3.44 3.18
N ALA A 139 0.44 -4.04 3.65
CA ALA A 139 -0.60 -3.33 4.40
C ALA A 139 -0.60 -3.67 5.89
N PRO A 140 -1.09 -2.73 6.73
CA PRO A 140 -1.34 -3.04 8.14
C PRO A 140 -2.26 -4.26 8.28
N PRO A 141 -2.12 -5.09 9.30
CA PRO A 141 -1.17 -5.03 10.39
C PRO A 141 0.07 -5.90 10.17
N SER A 142 0.51 -6.06 8.93
CA SER A 142 1.70 -6.84 8.59
C SER A 142 2.91 -6.37 9.40
N ILE A 143 3.86 -7.28 9.63
CA ILE A 143 5.06 -6.99 10.39
C ILE A 143 6.24 -6.79 9.43
N HIS A 144 6.95 -5.70 9.61
CA HIS A 144 8.16 -5.38 8.86
C HIS A 144 9.32 -6.27 9.37
N GLN A 145 10.38 -6.41 8.56
CA GLN A 145 11.55 -7.21 8.96
C GLN A 145 12.22 -6.70 10.23
N ASN A 146 12.03 -5.44 10.60
CA ASN A 146 12.57 -4.89 11.84
C ASN A 146 11.69 -5.17 13.07
N GLY A 147 10.61 -5.92 12.89
CA GLY A 147 9.70 -6.30 13.97
C GLY A 147 8.57 -5.31 14.25
N ARG A 148 8.58 -4.16 13.59
CA ARG A 148 7.52 -3.18 13.76
C ARG A 148 6.35 -3.47 12.83
N ALA A 149 5.14 -3.23 13.30
CA ALA A 149 3.95 -3.40 12.49
C ALA A 149 3.75 -2.19 11.57
N TYR A 150 3.20 -2.46 10.37
CA TYR A 150 2.60 -1.40 9.57
C TYR A 150 1.32 -1.00 10.27
N GLU A 151 1.06 0.29 10.40
CA GLU A 151 -0.09 0.80 11.14
C GLU A 151 -0.86 1.84 10.35
N TRP A 152 -2.18 1.86 10.49
CA TRP A 152 -2.98 2.93 9.95
C TRP A 152 -2.87 4.16 10.85
N GLU A 153 -2.45 5.27 10.27
CA GLU A 153 -2.57 6.59 10.90
C GLU A 153 -3.99 7.08 10.71
N GLN A 154 -4.52 6.90 9.49
CA GLN A 154 -5.87 7.24 9.13
C GLN A 154 -6.34 6.15 8.16
N GLY A 155 -7.17 5.27 8.62
CA GLY A 155 -7.50 4.06 7.88
C GLY A 155 -8.87 4.06 7.23
N PRO A 156 -9.19 2.93 6.57
CA PRO A 156 -10.49 2.78 5.90
C PRO A 156 -11.69 2.90 6.83
N GLU A 157 -11.50 2.66 8.13
CA GLU A 157 -12.57 2.81 9.11
C GLU A 157 -12.77 4.27 9.51
N ASP A 158 -11.81 5.14 9.23
CA ASP A 158 -11.82 6.54 9.64
C ASP A 158 -12.32 7.47 8.55
N VAL A 159 -11.86 7.27 7.31
CA VAL A 159 -12.18 8.14 6.17
C VAL A 159 -12.32 7.31 4.90
N PRO A 160 -13.06 7.82 3.90
CA PRO A 160 -13.09 7.18 2.58
C PRO A 160 -11.78 7.38 1.84
N LEU A 161 -11.53 6.52 0.85
CA LEU A 161 -10.39 6.66 -0.04
C LEU A 161 -10.63 7.90 -0.93
N ALA A 162 -9.74 8.87 -0.87
CA ALA A 162 -9.89 10.11 -1.62
C ALA A 162 -9.54 9.90 -3.10
N GLU A 163 -10.19 10.65 -3.97
CA GLU A 163 -9.88 10.65 -5.39
C GLU A 163 -8.81 11.72 -5.67
N ALA A 164 -7.87 11.37 -6.53
CA ALA A 164 -6.77 12.27 -6.90
C ALA A 164 -6.70 12.46 -8.41
N ASP A 165 -7.86 12.52 -9.06
CA ASP A 165 -7.94 12.73 -10.50
C ASP A 165 -7.57 14.16 -10.88
N GLY A 166 -6.94 14.31 -12.05
CA GLY A 166 -6.55 15.60 -12.54
C GLY A 166 -5.14 16.02 -12.15
N ASN A 167 -4.44 15.18 -11.42
CA ASN A 167 -3.06 15.44 -11.01
C ASN A 167 -2.07 14.51 -11.75
#